data_99d240943aa2d765f6d90ab12ec8bc6a
#
_entry.id   99d240943aa2d765f6d90ab12ec8bc6a
#
_cell.length_a   1.000
_cell.length_b   1.000
_cell.length_c   1.000
_cell.angle_alpha   90.00
_cell.angle_beta   90.00
_cell.angle_gamma   90.00
#
_symmetry.space_group_name_H-M   'P 1'
#
loop_
_entity.id
_entity.type
_entity.pdbx_description
1 polymer ?
#
loop_
_entity_poly.entity_id
_entity_poly.type
_entity_poly.pdbx_seq_one_letter_code
_entity_poly.pdbx_strand_id
1 'polypeptide(L)'
;MSEQTLKLIKENSVKWVDLRFTDTKGKEQHVTIPSSEVNASFFEDGKMFDGSSIAGWKAINASDMLLMPDDSTAVLDPFFDETAVILRCNVLEPDTKQGYNRDPRSIAARAEEYMRSTGIADSALFGPEPEFFVFDDVKWHADISGAMYQIFSEEAAWASKHNFDEGNVGHRPGVKGGYFPVPPVDSLHDLRAAMCNAMEKMGLVVEVHHHEVGTAGQCEIGVGAASIVKKADQVQILKYCVHNVAHAYGKTATFMPKPIFADNGSGMHVHQSLWNDDQPLFFGEGTYANLSQTARWYIGGLLKHAPSFLAFTNPTTNSYKQIGRAHI
;
A
#
# COMPACT_ATOMS: atom_id res chain seq x y z
N MET A 1 -13.91 20.76 -11.15
CA MET A 1 -13.37 19.47 -10.73
C MET A 1 -12.03 19.13 -11.42
N SER A 2 -11.48 20.01 -12.24
CA SER A 2 -10.18 19.78 -12.94
C SER A 2 -9.13 20.82 -12.55
N GLU A 3 -9.39 21.64 -11.55
CA GLU A 3 -8.58 22.82 -11.24
C GLU A 3 -7.23 22.47 -10.63
N GLN A 4 -7.18 21.45 -9.75
CA GLN A 4 -5.96 21.08 -9.05
C GLN A 4 -4.90 20.53 -10.01
N THR A 5 -5.27 19.58 -10.85
CA THR A 5 -4.34 18.97 -11.82
C THR A 5 -3.88 19.98 -12.85
N LEU A 6 -4.80 20.77 -13.46
CA LEU A 6 -4.43 21.75 -14.46
C LEU A 6 -3.52 22.85 -13.90
N LYS A 7 -3.73 23.23 -12.64
CA LYS A 7 -2.85 24.14 -11.92
C LYS A 7 -1.46 23.54 -11.72
N LEU A 8 -1.37 22.28 -11.24
CA LEU A 8 -0.08 21.58 -11.06
C LEU A 8 0.68 21.46 -12.39
N ILE A 9 -0.01 21.10 -13.48
CA ILE A 9 0.59 20.98 -14.81
C ILE A 9 1.22 22.31 -15.23
N LYS A 10 0.48 23.42 -15.07
CA LYS A 10 0.94 24.75 -15.48
C LYS A 10 2.08 25.27 -14.61
N GLU A 11 1.96 25.18 -13.30
CA GLU A 11 2.92 25.75 -12.35
C GLU A 11 4.26 24.98 -12.32
N ASN A 12 4.25 23.68 -12.62
CA ASN A 12 5.44 22.83 -12.57
C ASN A 12 5.95 22.42 -13.95
N SER A 13 5.41 22.98 -15.06
CA SER A 13 5.80 22.62 -16.42
C SER A 13 5.76 21.09 -16.64
N VAL A 14 4.71 20.44 -16.15
CA VAL A 14 4.54 18.99 -16.21
C VAL A 14 4.50 18.52 -17.66
N LYS A 15 5.26 17.48 -17.97
CA LYS A 15 5.28 16.86 -19.30
C LYS A 15 4.39 15.64 -19.40
N TRP A 16 4.30 14.86 -18.35
CA TRP A 16 3.61 13.57 -18.33
C TRP A 16 2.55 13.51 -17.24
N VAL A 17 1.43 12.89 -17.55
CA VAL A 17 0.39 12.58 -16.60
C VAL A 17 0.23 11.07 -16.54
N ASP A 18 0.43 10.52 -15.36
CA ASP A 18 0.46 9.09 -15.07
C ASP A 18 -0.86 8.67 -14.43
N LEU A 19 -1.70 8.00 -15.21
CA LEU A 19 -3.01 7.54 -14.80
C LEU A 19 -2.87 6.18 -14.11
N ARG A 20 -3.17 6.11 -12.83
CA ARG A 20 -2.99 4.89 -12.03
C ARG A 20 -4.31 4.29 -11.58
N PHE A 21 -4.37 2.98 -11.56
CA PHE A 21 -5.49 2.20 -11.06
C PHE A 21 -4.99 0.91 -10.42
N THR A 22 -5.82 0.27 -9.61
CA THR A 22 -5.45 -0.96 -8.90
C THR A 22 -6.18 -2.16 -9.50
N ASP A 23 -5.47 -3.25 -9.79
CA ASP A 23 -6.06 -4.50 -10.25
C ASP A 23 -6.63 -5.34 -9.09
N THR A 24 -7.30 -6.45 -9.42
CA THR A 24 -7.91 -7.36 -8.44
C THR A 24 -6.89 -8.08 -7.53
N LYS A 25 -5.61 -8.04 -7.88
CA LYS A 25 -4.52 -8.56 -7.04
C LYS A 25 -3.92 -7.51 -6.10
N GLY A 26 -4.43 -6.27 -6.13
CA GLY A 26 -3.90 -5.17 -5.36
C GLY A 26 -2.63 -4.54 -5.94
N LYS A 27 -2.27 -4.88 -7.20
CA LYS A 27 -1.15 -4.27 -7.89
C LYS A 27 -1.59 -2.97 -8.53
N GLU A 28 -0.83 -1.89 -8.32
CA GLU A 28 -1.02 -0.64 -9.04
C GLU A 28 -0.55 -0.80 -10.49
N GLN A 29 -1.41 -0.43 -11.44
CA GLN A 29 -1.17 -0.40 -12.87
C GLN A 29 -1.20 1.05 -13.34
N HIS A 30 -0.58 1.35 -14.50
CA HIS A 30 -0.57 2.70 -15.01
C HIS A 30 -0.57 2.81 -16.53
N VAL A 31 -1.00 3.98 -17.00
CA VAL A 31 -0.85 4.46 -18.37
C VAL A 31 -0.42 5.91 -18.32
N THR A 32 0.65 6.25 -19.02
CA THR A 32 1.18 7.61 -19.05
C THR A 32 0.78 8.32 -20.35
N ILE A 33 0.30 9.53 -20.26
CA ILE A 33 -0.08 10.37 -21.39
C ILE A 33 0.67 11.72 -21.33
N PRO A 34 0.89 12.39 -22.47
CA PRO A 34 1.45 13.74 -22.47
C PRO A 34 0.46 14.74 -21.82
N SER A 35 0.97 15.70 -21.09
CA SER A 35 0.14 16.71 -20.41
C SER A 35 -0.71 17.56 -21.36
N SER A 36 -0.32 17.65 -22.62
CA SER A 36 -1.09 18.33 -23.67
C SER A 36 -2.47 17.70 -23.94
N GLU A 37 -2.64 16.42 -23.62
CA GLU A 37 -3.93 15.71 -23.74
C GLU A 37 -4.87 15.97 -22.57
N VAL A 38 -4.37 16.61 -21.49
CA VAL A 38 -5.15 16.84 -20.28
C VAL A 38 -5.72 18.26 -20.26
N ASN A 39 -7.01 18.34 -20.42
CA ASN A 39 -7.81 19.56 -20.35
C ASN A 39 -9.05 19.34 -19.47
N ALA A 40 -9.95 20.31 -19.37
CA ALA A 40 -11.14 20.20 -18.53
C ALA A 40 -12.05 19.03 -18.94
N SER A 41 -12.24 18.79 -20.26
CA SER A 41 -13.10 17.70 -20.75
C SER A 41 -12.50 16.32 -20.48
N PHE A 42 -11.19 16.21 -20.31
CA PHE A 42 -10.53 14.95 -19.94
C PHE A 42 -11.06 14.36 -18.63
N PHE A 43 -11.47 15.18 -17.67
CA PHE A 43 -12.06 14.76 -16.40
C PHE A 43 -13.55 14.36 -16.52
N GLU A 44 -14.17 14.61 -17.67
CA GLU A 44 -15.53 14.18 -18.00
C GLU A 44 -15.53 12.96 -18.93
N ASP A 45 -14.57 12.92 -19.86
CA ASP A 45 -14.47 11.91 -20.90
C ASP A 45 -13.61 10.70 -20.46
N GLY A 46 -12.58 10.92 -19.64
CA GLY A 46 -11.63 9.91 -19.18
C GLY A 46 -10.70 9.40 -20.30
N LYS A 47 -10.03 8.30 -20.03
CA LYS A 47 -9.11 7.62 -20.97
C LYS A 47 -9.53 6.17 -21.19
N MET A 48 -9.83 5.82 -22.43
CA MET A 48 -10.11 4.45 -22.83
C MET A 48 -8.85 3.57 -22.76
N PHE A 49 -9.01 2.34 -22.31
CA PHE A 49 -7.94 1.33 -22.29
C PHE A 49 -8.50 -0.09 -22.46
N ASP A 50 -7.65 -1.04 -22.78
CA ASP A 50 -7.98 -2.46 -22.95
C ASP A 50 -7.96 -3.19 -21.60
N GLY A 51 -9.14 -3.44 -21.05
CA GLY A 51 -9.33 -4.20 -19.80
C GLY A 51 -9.09 -5.70 -19.93
N SER A 52 -9.00 -6.25 -21.15
CA SER A 52 -8.70 -7.68 -21.35
C SER A 52 -7.24 -8.02 -21.02
N SER A 53 -6.38 -7.01 -21.04
CA SER A 53 -4.98 -7.14 -20.64
C SER A 53 -4.78 -7.21 -19.12
N ILE A 54 -5.83 -6.93 -18.34
CA ILE A 54 -5.81 -7.05 -16.87
C ILE A 54 -6.39 -8.40 -16.46
N ALA A 55 -5.56 -9.21 -15.78
CA ALA A 55 -5.95 -10.57 -15.40
C ALA A 55 -7.23 -10.58 -14.55
N GLY A 56 -8.22 -11.36 -15.01
CA GLY A 56 -9.48 -11.56 -14.32
C GLY A 56 -10.52 -10.45 -14.55
N TRP A 57 -10.28 -9.49 -15.45
CA TRP A 57 -11.23 -8.42 -15.74
C TRP A 57 -12.14 -8.77 -16.92
N LYS A 58 -11.82 -8.35 -18.11
CA LYS A 58 -12.69 -8.44 -19.30
C LYS A 58 -12.22 -9.54 -20.26
N ALA A 59 -13.13 -10.02 -21.08
CA ALA A 59 -12.78 -10.85 -22.23
C ALA A 59 -12.47 -9.97 -23.44
N ILE A 60 -11.72 -10.49 -24.39
CA ILE A 60 -11.26 -9.73 -25.58
C ILE A 60 -12.41 -9.14 -26.41
N ASN A 61 -13.56 -9.78 -26.42
CA ASN A 61 -14.75 -9.32 -27.14
C ASN A 61 -15.55 -8.21 -26.43
N ALA A 62 -15.12 -7.79 -25.24
CA ALA A 62 -15.75 -6.73 -24.46
C ALA A 62 -14.68 -5.98 -23.65
N SER A 63 -13.53 -5.71 -24.29
CA SER A 63 -12.30 -5.28 -23.63
C SER A 63 -12.27 -3.81 -23.21
N ASP A 64 -13.04 -2.97 -23.89
CA ASP A 64 -13.02 -1.53 -23.66
C ASP A 64 -13.46 -1.16 -22.25
N MET A 65 -12.65 -0.36 -21.58
CA MET A 65 -12.88 0.18 -20.25
C MET A 65 -12.41 1.63 -20.17
N LEU A 66 -12.89 2.36 -19.19
CA LEU A 66 -12.63 3.78 -19.02
C LEU A 66 -11.89 4.05 -17.71
N LEU A 67 -10.72 4.70 -17.79
CA LEU A 67 -10.06 5.31 -16.65
C LEU A 67 -10.63 6.71 -16.44
N MET A 68 -11.31 6.93 -15.34
CA MET A 68 -11.86 8.23 -14.96
C MET A 68 -10.98 8.83 -13.85
N PRO A 69 -10.20 9.88 -14.17
CA PRO A 69 -9.26 10.46 -13.21
C PRO A 69 -9.98 11.19 -12.08
N ASP A 70 -9.44 11.06 -10.87
CA ASP A 70 -9.89 11.79 -9.70
C ASP A 70 -8.92 12.98 -9.45
N ASP A 71 -9.35 14.18 -9.76
CA ASP A 71 -8.57 15.42 -9.63
C ASP A 71 -8.04 15.65 -8.21
N SER A 72 -8.77 15.17 -7.19
CA SER A 72 -8.36 15.31 -5.79
C SER A 72 -7.12 14.49 -5.42
N THR A 73 -6.72 13.54 -6.28
CA THR A 73 -5.57 12.66 -6.07
C THR A 73 -4.29 13.15 -6.74
N ALA A 74 -4.35 14.30 -7.43
CA ALA A 74 -3.23 14.85 -8.19
C ALA A 74 -2.02 15.13 -7.29
N VAL A 75 -0.88 14.52 -7.62
CA VAL A 75 0.38 14.71 -6.91
C VAL A 75 1.56 14.64 -7.87
N LEU A 76 2.59 15.46 -7.63
CA LEU A 76 3.84 15.38 -8.40
C LEU A 76 4.59 14.09 -8.05
N ASP A 77 5.11 13.42 -9.07
CA ASP A 77 5.98 12.26 -8.89
C ASP A 77 7.41 12.71 -8.55
N PRO A 78 7.96 12.29 -7.39
CA PRO A 78 9.31 12.68 -7.00
C PRO A 78 10.42 11.82 -7.61
N PHE A 79 10.10 10.80 -8.41
CA PHE A 79 11.06 9.77 -8.85
C PHE A 79 11.39 9.81 -10.35
N PHE A 80 10.59 10.49 -11.17
CA PHE A 80 10.88 10.61 -12.59
C PHE A 80 11.83 11.78 -12.88
N ASP A 81 12.70 11.60 -13.89
CA ASP A 81 13.60 12.65 -14.35
C ASP A 81 12.82 13.84 -14.96
N GLU A 82 11.79 13.54 -15.75
CA GLU A 82 10.88 14.53 -16.31
C GLU A 82 9.69 14.75 -15.37
N THR A 83 9.30 15.99 -15.19
CA THR A 83 8.20 16.33 -14.28
C THR A 83 6.89 15.64 -14.68
N ALA A 84 6.36 14.85 -13.80
CA ALA A 84 5.11 14.10 -13.98
C ALA A 84 4.12 14.34 -12.84
N VAL A 85 2.83 14.27 -13.16
CA VAL A 85 1.72 14.22 -12.20
C VAL A 85 1.11 12.84 -12.21
N ILE A 86 0.90 12.29 -11.03
CA ILE A 86 0.13 11.06 -10.82
C ILE A 86 -1.32 11.44 -10.55
N LEU A 87 -2.25 10.75 -11.25
CA LEU A 87 -3.69 10.78 -11.01
C LEU A 87 -4.19 9.37 -10.77
N ARG A 88 -4.92 9.16 -9.67
CA ARG A 88 -5.63 7.89 -9.48
C ARG A 88 -6.97 7.93 -10.18
N CYS A 89 -7.30 6.81 -10.80
CA CYS A 89 -8.49 6.68 -11.63
C CYS A 89 -9.47 5.67 -11.02
N ASN A 90 -10.75 5.98 -11.12
CA ASN A 90 -11.79 4.97 -11.05
C ASN A 90 -11.86 4.24 -12.39
N VAL A 91 -12.14 2.95 -12.36
CA VAL A 91 -12.36 2.17 -13.57
C VAL A 91 -13.86 2.05 -13.80
N LEU A 92 -14.32 2.51 -14.96
CA LEU A 92 -15.73 2.57 -15.29
C LEU A 92 -16.07 1.72 -16.52
N GLU A 93 -17.34 1.29 -16.60
CA GLU A 93 -17.94 0.74 -17.82
C GLU A 93 -18.18 1.90 -18.81
N PRO A 94 -17.71 1.79 -20.07
CA PRO A 94 -17.78 2.91 -21.02
C PRO A 94 -19.22 3.37 -21.33
N ASP A 95 -20.14 2.40 -21.48
CA ASP A 95 -21.53 2.67 -21.91
C ASP A 95 -22.36 3.36 -20.83
N THR A 96 -22.13 2.98 -19.55
CA THR A 96 -22.96 3.44 -18.43
C THR A 96 -22.26 4.46 -17.55
N LYS A 97 -20.95 4.62 -17.69
CA LYS A 97 -20.07 5.36 -16.78
C LYS A 97 -20.22 4.96 -15.30
N GLN A 98 -20.72 3.74 -15.03
CA GLN A 98 -20.77 3.18 -13.68
C GLN A 98 -19.45 2.52 -13.31
N GLY A 99 -19.13 2.53 -12.02
CA GLY A 99 -17.93 1.88 -11.50
C GLY A 99 -17.89 0.38 -11.82
N TYR A 100 -16.77 -0.08 -12.36
CA TYR A 100 -16.59 -1.49 -12.69
C TYR A 100 -16.66 -2.37 -11.44
N ASN A 101 -17.38 -3.50 -11.51
CA ASN A 101 -17.63 -4.35 -10.32
C ASN A 101 -16.36 -4.90 -9.67
N ARG A 102 -15.28 -5.08 -10.45
CA ARG A 102 -14.01 -5.65 -9.97
C ARG A 102 -12.92 -4.59 -9.77
N ASP A 103 -13.26 -3.31 -9.92
CA ASP A 103 -12.36 -2.22 -9.53
C ASP A 103 -12.34 -2.09 -8.01
N PRO A 104 -11.19 -2.33 -7.34
CA PRO A 104 -11.09 -2.25 -5.88
C PRO A 104 -11.48 -0.87 -5.33
N ARG A 105 -11.15 0.21 -6.06
CA ARG A 105 -11.46 1.59 -5.64
C ARG A 105 -12.97 1.84 -5.67
N SER A 106 -13.64 1.38 -6.72
CA SER A 106 -15.11 1.44 -6.81
C SER A 106 -15.80 0.58 -5.76
N ILE A 107 -15.21 -0.57 -5.38
CA ILE A 107 -15.73 -1.41 -4.28
C ILE A 107 -15.64 -0.67 -2.96
N ALA A 108 -14.51 -0.02 -2.67
CA ALA A 108 -14.31 0.77 -1.46
C ALA A 108 -15.32 1.94 -1.38
N ALA A 109 -15.55 2.66 -2.49
CA ALA A 109 -16.53 3.74 -2.54
C ALA A 109 -17.96 3.24 -2.26
N ARG A 110 -18.35 2.10 -2.85
CA ARG A 110 -19.65 1.47 -2.57
C ARG A 110 -19.78 1.01 -1.11
N ALA A 111 -18.69 0.56 -0.50
CA ALA A 111 -18.70 0.19 0.93
C ALA A 111 -18.96 1.39 1.85
N GLU A 112 -18.36 2.54 1.55
CA GLU A 112 -18.65 3.79 2.28
C GLU A 112 -20.12 4.24 2.11
N GLU A 113 -20.62 4.18 0.89
CA GLU A 113 -22.03 4.50 0.61
C GLU A 113 -22.99 3.55 1.33
N TYR A 114 -22.70 2.26 1.30
CA TYR A 114 -23.48 1.26 2.04
C TYR A 114 -23.48 1.54 3.54
N MET A 115 -22.31 1.80 4.13
CA MET A 115 -22.20 2.14 5.54
C MET A 115 -23.13 3.32 5.90
N ARG A 116 -23.06 4.41 5.14
CA ARG A 116 -23.92 5.58 5.36
C ARG A 116 -25.42 5.24 5.22
N SER A 117 -25.77 4.39 4.25
CA SER A 117 -27.15 3.98 4.02
C SER A 117 -27.76 3.17 5.17
N THR A 118 -26.94 2.53 5.99
CA THR A 118 -27.39 1.78 7.18
C THR A 118 -27.82 2.69 8.33
N GLY A 119 -27.38 3.95 8.33
CA GLY A 119 -27.61 4.88 9.44
C GLY A 119 -26.82 4.56 10.71
N ILE A 120 -25.90 3.59 10.68
CA ILE A 120 -25.07 3.22 11.84
C ILE A 120 -23.92 4.21 12.03
N ALA A 121 -23.27 4.59 10.93
CA ALA A 121 -22.13 5.51 10.91
C ALA A 121 -22.17 6.38 9.65
N ASP A 122 -21.68 7.60 9.76
CA ASP A 122 -21.49 8.51 8.63
C ASP A 122 -20.07 8.45 8.06
N SER A 123 -19.11 8.05 8.90
CA SER A 123 -17.71 7.95 8.53
C SER A 123 -17.00 6.76 9.20
N ALA A 124 -15.96 6.28 8.52
CA ALA A 124 -15.07 5.22 9.01
C ALA A 124 -13.62 5.59 8.71
N LEU A 125 -12.74 5.42 9.67
CA LEU A 125 -11.31 5.65 9.53
C LEU A 125 -10.55 4.34 9.59
N PHE A 126 -9.53 4.24 8.74
CA PHE A 126 -8.64 3.09 8.61
C PHE A 126 -7.19 3.53 8.77
N GLY A 127 -6.43 2.83 9.61
CA GLY A 127 -5.00 3.04 9.83
C GLY A 127 -4.26 1.72 9.63
N PRO A 128 -3.86 1.37 8.41
CA PRO A 128 -3.03 0.21 8.16
C PRO A 128 -1.57 0.48 8.52
N GLU A 129 -0.90 -0.53 9.06
CA GLU A 129 0.51 -0.56 9.47
C GLU A 129 1.26 -1.60 8.64
N PRO A 130 1.56 -1.32 7.36
CA PRO A 130 2.21 -2.29 6.50
C PRO A 130 3.69 -2.46 6.85
N GLU A 131 4.06 -3.66 7.26
CA GLU A 131 5.44 -4.06 7.43
C GLU A 131 6.04 -4.51 6.09
N PHE A 132 7.35 -4.35 5.94
CA PHE A 132 8.09 -4.77 4.76
C PHE A 132 9.53 -5.14 5.09
N PHE A 133 10.16 -5.91 4.21
CA PHE A 133 11.59 -6.19 4.31
C PHE A 133 12.38 -5.44 3.24
N VAL A 134 13.59 -5.05 3.58
CA VAL A 134 14.58 -4.49 2.65
C VAL A 134 15.80 -5.39 2.63
N PHE A 135 16.18 -5.84 1.42
CA PHE A 135 17.31 -6.72 1.19
C PHE A 135 18.37 -6.05 0.32
N ASP A 136 19.63 -6.38 0.56
CA ASP A 136 20.75 -5.89 -0.23
C ASP A 136 20.83 -6.60 -1.59
N ASP A 137 20.50 -7.91 -1.64
CA ASP A 137 20.46 -8.69 -2.89
C ASP A 137 19.40 -9.79 -2.78
N VAL A 138 18.68 -10.02 -3.88
CA VAL A 138 17.73 -11.13 -4.03
C VAL A 138 17.96 -11.81 -5.36
N LYS A 139 18.29 -13.09 -5.32
CA LYS A 139 18.40 -13.96 -6.50
C LYS A 139 17.33 -15.04 -6.43
N TRP A 140 16.67 -15.28 -7.55
CA TRP A 140 15.66 -16.32 -7.62
C TRP A 140 15.53 -16.89 -9.04
N HIS A 141 15.13 -18.14 -9.12
CA HIS A 141 14.59 -18.71 -10.34
C HIS A 141 13.47 -19.69 -10.02
N ALA A 142 12.56 -19.89 -10.96
CA ALA A 142 11.51 -20.90 -10.92
C ALA A 142 11.19 -21.32 -12.36
N ASP A 143 11.55 -22.55 -12.70
CA ASP A 143 11.30 -23.17 -14.00
C ASP A 143 10.95 -24.66 -13.84
N ILE A 144 10.84 -25.37 -14.96
CA ILE A 144 10.48 -26.79 -14.95
C ILE A 144 11.55 -27.69 -14.30
N SER A 145 12.79 -27.23 -14.15
CA SER A 145 13.88 -27.97 -13.51
C SER A 145 13.95 -27.77 -12.02
N GLY A 146 13.28 -26.77 -11.47
CA GLY A 146 13.26 -26.49 -10.05
C GLY A 146 13.01 -25.02 -9.71
N ALA A 147 13.10 -24.72 -8.42
CA ALA A 147 12.97 -23.35 -7.92
C ALA A 147 13.99 -23.09 -6.81
N MET A 148 14.55 -21.87 -6.78
CA MET A 148 15.40 -21.41 -5.68
C MET A 148 15.21 -19.93 -5.45
N TYR A 149 15.50 -19.48 -4.24
CA TYR A 149 15.76 -18.09 -3.94
C TYR A 149 16.93 -17.97 -2.96
N GLN A 150 17.66 -16.88 -3.06
CA GLN A 150 18.72 -16.50 -2.15
C GLN A 150 18.57 -15.03 -1.79
N ILE A 151 18.60 -14.75 -0.49
CA ILE A 151 18.50 -13.41 0.05
C ILE A 151 19.81 -13.06 0.72
N PHE A 152 20.31 -11.85 0.46
CA PHE A 152 21.43 -11.28 1.17
C PHE A 152 20.97 -10.02 1.92
N SER A 153 21.39 -9.89 3.18
CA SER A 153 21.16 -8.70 4.01
C SER A 153 22.35 -8.51 4.93
N GLU A 154 22.88 -7.32 4.99
CA GLU A 154 23.99 -6.96 5.88
C GLU A 154 23.62 -7.18 7.35
N GLU A 155 22.39 -6.97 7.73
CA GLU A 155 21.89 -7.15 9.09
C GLU A 155 21.76 -8.63 9.48
N ALA A 156 21.70 -9.52 8.51
CA ALA A 156 21.42 -10.92 8.79
C ALA A 156 22.63 -11.64 9.40
N ALA A 157 22.37 -12.56 10.32
CA ALA A 157 23.40 -13.35 10.97
C ALA A 157 24.24 -14.19 9.98
N TRP A 158 23.63 -14.65 8.87
CA TRP A 158 24.33 -15.40 7.82
C TRP A 158 25.30 -14.55 6.99
N ALA A 159 25.20 -13.20 7.04
CA ALA A 159 26.13 -12.29 6.37
C ALA A 159 27.44 -12.08 7.13
N SER A 160 27.60 -12.64 8.33
CA SER A 160 28.76 -12.40 9.21
C SER A 160 30.12 -12.84 8.64
N LYS A 161 30.13 -13.64 7.56
CA LYS A 161 31.35 -14.09 6.87
C LYS A 161 31.72 -13.26 5.64
N HIS A 162 30.88 -12.28 5.28
CA HIS A 162 31.17 -11.40 4.16
C HIS A 162 32.12 -10.28 4.56
N ASN A 163 33.00 -9.91 3.64
CA ASN A 163 33.76 -8.68 3.70
C ASN A 163 32.96 -7.60 3.00
N PHE A 164 32.90 -6.44 3.58
CA PHE A 164 32.18 -5.29 3.07
C PHE A 164 33.19 -4.19 2.73
N ASP A 165 33.05 -3.58 1.55
CA ASP A 165 33.95 -2.53 1.08
C ASP A 165 33.85 -1.27 1.95
N GLU A 166 32.67 -1.03 2.56
CA GLU A 166 32.38 0.14 3.37
C GLU A 166 32.68 -0.06 4.88
N GLY A 167 33.26 -1.19 5.27
CA GLY A 167 33.72 -1.41 6.62
C GLY A 167 33.02 -2.50 7.41
N ASN A 168 33.12 -2.42 8.73
CA ASN A 168 32.69 -3.45 9.66
C ASN A 168 31.18 -3.37 9.96
N VAL A 169 30.44 -4.43 9.66
CA VAL A 169 29.01 -4.57 9.97
C VAL A 169 28.77 -5.39 11.26
N GLY A 170 29.66 -5.32 12.22
CA GLY A 170 29.54 -6.02 13.51
C GLY A 170 28.39 -5.52 14.40
N HIS A 171 27.96 -4.27 14.21
CA HIS A 171 26.78 -3.71 14.85
C HIS A 171 25.52 -4.12 14.08
N ARG A 172 24.91 -5.22 14.50
CA ARG A 172 23.67 -5.73 13.89
C ARG A 172 22.74 -6.32 14.94
N PRO A 173 21.42 -6.39 14.67
CA PRO A 173 20.50 -7.01 15.62
C PRO A 173 20.77 -8.52 15.74
N GLY A 174 20.48 -9.08 16.91
CA GLY A 174 20.42 -10.53 17.09
C GLY A 174 19.20 -11.13 16.39
N VAL A 175 19.16 -12.45 16.19
CA VAL A 175 18.02 -13.13 15.57
C VAL A 175 16.73 -12.79 16.32
N LYS A 176 15.74 -12.24 15.61
CA LYS A 176 14.48 -11.71 16.17
C LYS A 176 14.68 -10.60 17.20
N GLY A 177 15.79 -9.88 17.13
CA GLY A 177 16.16 -8.80 18.04
C GLY A 177 16.12 -7.40 17.40
N GLY A 178 15.44 -7.26 16.27
CA GLY A 178 15.43 -6.03 15.50
C GLY A 178 14.41 -4.98 15.95
N TYR A 179 13.62 -5.22 17.01
CA TYR A 179 12.62 -4.25 17.44
C TYR A 179 13.24 -3.07 18.18
N PHE A 180 13.14 -1.89 17.58
CA PHE A 180 13.56 -0.59 18.14
C PHE A 180 15.04 -0.43 18.54
N PRO A 181 16.04 -1.06 17.88
CA PRO A 181 17.41 -0.73 18.20
C PRO A 181 17.75 0.68 17.74
N VAL A 182 18.69 1.32 18.43
CA VAL A 182 19.25 2.59 17.95
C VAL A 182 20.35 2.35 16.92
N PRO A 183 20.64 3.30 16.00
CA PRO A 183 21.84 3.24 15.17
C PRO A 183 23.12 3.11 16.03
N PRO A 184 24.16 2.40 15.57
CA PRO A 184 24.33 1.81 14.23
C PRO A 184 23.70 0.41 14.07
N VAL A 185 23.09 -0.17 15.12
CA VAL A 185 22.43 -1.48 15.02
C VAL A 185 21.25 -1.41 14.06
N ASP A 186 20.47 -0.34 14.10
CA ASP A 186 19.49 0.00 13.07
C ASP A 186 20.21 0.64 11.88
N SER A 187 20.67 -0.17 10.95
CA SER A 187 21.39 0.28 9.75
C SER A 187 20.47 0.88 8.67
N LEU A 188 19.14 0.75 8.81
CA LEU A 188 18.17 1.21 7.82
C LEU A 188 17.46 2.52 8.22
N HIS A 189 17.89 3.19 9.28
CA HIS A 189 17.27 4.42 9.77
C HIS A 189 17.17 5.50 8.67
N ASP A 190 18.28 5.80 8.02
CA ASP A 190 18.33 6.84 6.98
C ASP A 190 17.56 6.46 5.72
N LEU A 191 17.54 5.18 5.36
CA LEU A 191 16.73 4.67 4.26
C LEU A 191 15.24 4.88 4.53
N ARG A 192 14.76 4.53 5.73
CA ARG A 192 13.36 4.78 6.10
C ARG A 192 13.05 6.27 6.17
N ALA A 193 13.95 7.09 6.68
CA ALA A 193 13.78 8.54 6.67
C ALA A 193 13.65 9.11 5.25
N ALA A 194 14.42 8.59 4.28
CA ALA A 194 14.28 8.96 2.87
C ALA A 194 12.93 8.52 2.28
N MET A 195 12.43 7.33 2.66
CA MET A 195 11.08 6.87 2.30
C MET A 195 10.00 7.80 2.87
N CYS A 196 10.10 8.18 4.13
CA CYS A 196 9.18 9.11 4.78
C CYS A 196 9.15 10.47 4.08
N ASN A 197 10.32 11.03 3.77
CA ASN A 197 10.42 12.30 3.03
C ASN A 197 9.76 12.23 1.64
N ALA A 198 9.86 11.10 0.95
CA ALA A 198 9.18 10.90 -0.32
C ALA A 198 7.65 10.79 -0.14
N MET A 199 7.19 10.08 0.88
CA MET A 199 5.77 9.98 1.23
C MET A 199 5.16 11.34 1.58
N GLU A 200 5.84 12.16 2.37
CA GLU A 200 5.38 13.51 2.73
C GLU A 200 5.28 14.42 1.49
N LYS A 201 6.25 14.34 0.56
CA LYS A 201 6.17 15.05 -0.72
C LYS A 201 4.96 14.61 -1.56
N MET A 202 4.53 13.37 -1.40
CA MET A 202 3.34 12.82 -2.06
C MET A 202 2.06 12.97 -1.22
N GLY A 203 2.08 13.77 -0.15
CA GLY A 203 0.91 14.16 0.63
C GLY A 203 0.47 13.18 1.70
N LEU A 204 1.31 12.22 2.10
CA LEU A 204 1.05 11.38 3.27
C LEU A 204 1.49 12.11 4.54
N VAL A 205 0.75 11.89 5.61
CA VAL A 205 1.16 12.30 6.97
C VAL A 205 1.85 11.11 7.61
N VAL A 206 3.19 11.19 7.73
CA VAL A 206 3.99 10.16 8.41
C VAL A 206 3.94 10.41 9.91
N GLU A 207 3.68 9.38 10.70
CA GLU A 207 3.59 9.44 12.17
C GLU A 207 4.80 8.80 12.84
N VAL A 208 5.30 7.69 12.30
CA VAL A 208 6.39 6.92 12.89
C VAL A 208 7.10 6.07 11.85
N HIS A 209 8.39 5.81 12.06
CA HIS A 209 9.10 4.73 11.38
C HIS A 209 10.08 4.07 12.34
N HIS A 210 10.23 2.77 12.20
CA HIS A 210 11.15 2.00 13.04
C HIS A 210 11.62 0.72 12.35
N HIS A 211 12.65 0.10 12.90
CA HIS A 211 13.04 -1.25 12.57
C HIS A 211 12.12 -2.23 13.30
N GLU A 212 11.69 -3.26 12.60
CA GLU A 212 10.84 -4.33 13.11
C GLU A 212 11.66 -5.55 13.60
N VAL A 213 10.95 -6.52 14.19
CA VAL A 213 11.56 -7.68 14.88
C VAL A 213 12.45 -8.55 13.97
N GLY A 214 12.10 -8.68 12.69
CA GLY A 214 12.83 -9.50 11.70
C GLY A 214 14.23 -8.98 11.44
N THR A 215 15.23 -9.87 11.48
CA THR A 215 16.65 -9.54 11.53
C THR A 215 17.34 -9.37 10.19
N ALA A 216 16.59 -9.43 9.11
CA ALA A 216 17.10 -9.19 7.77
C ALA A 216 16.44 -7.95 7.14
N GLY A 217 16.42 -6.84 7.87
CA GLY A 217 15.95 -5.57 7.34
C GLY A 217 14.43 -5.37 7.36
N GLN A 218 13.72 -5.88 8.36
CA GLN A 218 12.30 -5.63 8.52
C GLN A 218 12.05 -4.20 9.01
N CYS A 219 11.13 -3.52 8.36
CA CYS A 219 10.79 -2.11 8.60
C CYS A 219 9.28 -1.94 8.71
N GLU A 220 8.88 -0.90 9.42
CA GLU A 220 7.51 -0.38 9.45
C GLU A 220 7.51 1.14 9.33
N ILE A 221 6.51 1.68 8.63
CA ILE A 221 6.24 3.11 8.54
C ILE A 221 4.74 3.33 8.78
N GLY A 222 4.42 3.97 9.89
CA GLY A 222 3.06 4.34 10.25
C GLY A 222 2.65 5.67 9.60
N VAL A 223 1.43 5.69 9.06
CA VAL A 223 0.84 6.87 8.43
C VAL A 223 -0.56 7.13 8.99
N GLY A 224 -0.92 8.39 9.16
CA GLY A 224 -2.17 8.83 9.77
C GLY A 224 -3.42 8.19 9.15
N ALA A 225 -4.44 7.94 9.95
CA ALA A 225 -5.68 7.30 9.51
C ALA A 225 -6.48 8.18 8.52
N ALA A 226 -7.26 7.56 7.63
CA ALA A 226 -8.15 8.24 6.70
C ALA A 226 -9.35 7.35 6.31
N SER A 227 -10.31 7.91 5.53
CA SER A 227 -11.41 7.13 4.96
C SER A 227 -10.89 6.01 4.03
N ILE A 228 -11.71 4.98 3.79
CA ILE A 228 -11.23 3.76 3.13
C ILE A 228 -10.66 4.01 1.73
N VAL A 229 -11.33 4.82 0.91
CA VAL A 229 -10.84 5.12 -0.46
C VAL A 229 -9.52 5.87 -0.39
N LYS A 230 -9.48 6.98 0.37
CA LYS A 230 -8.28 7.78 0.56
C LYS A 230 -7.13 6.96 1.15
N LYS A 231 -7.42 6.10 2.14
CA LYS A 231 -6.39 5.27 2.78
C LYS A 231 -5.87 4.19 1.84
N ALA A 232 -6.72 3.57 1.03
CA ALA A 232 -6.29 2.62 0.01
C ALA A 232 -5.36 3.27 -1.02
N ASP A 233 -5.68 4.47 -1.49
CA ASP A 233 -4.80 5.26 -2.35
C ASP A 233 -3.46 5.58 -1.67
N GLN A 234 -3.49 5.94 -0.39
CA GLN A 234 -2.29 6.23 0.40
C GLN A 234 -1.40 5.00 0.62
N VAL A 235 -1.97 3.80 0.77
CA VAL A 235 -1.18 2.55 0.84
C VAL A 235 -0.46 2.28 -0.48
N GLN A 236 -1.07 2.57 -1.62
CA GLN A 236 -0.38 2.46 -2.90
C GLN A 236 0.78 3.48 -3.01
N ILE A 237 0.59 4.72 -2.54
CA ILE A 237 1.68 5.72 -2.46
C ILE A 237 2.82 5.21 -1.56
N LEU A 238 2.50 4.71 -0.37
CA LEU A 238 3.48 4.15 0.57
C LEU A 238 4.31 3.06 -0.10
N LYS A 239 3.65 2.07 -0.71
CA LYS A 239 4.34 0.98 -1.43
C LYS A 239 5.20 1.49 -2.56
N TYR A 240 4.71 2.45 -3.33
CA TYR A 240 5.43 3.09 -4.42
C TYR A 240 6.70 3.79 -3.92
N CYS A 241 6.61 4.59 -2.86
CA CYS A 241 7.75 5.25 -2.24
C CYS A 241 8.78 4.25 -1.70
N VAL A 242 8.32 3.21 -0.99
CA VAL A 242 9.21 2.18 -0.44
C VAL A 242 10.00 1.49 -1.54
N HIS A 243 9.33 1.07 -2.63
CA HIS A 243 10.01 0.39 -3.73
C HIS A 243 11.01 1.29 -4.47
N ASN A 244 10.62 2.53 -4.77
CA ASN A 244 11.48 3.44 -5.54
C ASN A 244 12.68 3.93 -4.71
N VAL A 245 12.48 4.24 -3.44
CA VAL A 245 13.59 4.64 -2.57
C VAL A 245 14.54 3.46 -2.35
N ALA A 246 14.03 2.25 -2.08
CA ALA A 246 14.89 1.08 -1.95
C ALA A 246 15.71 0.85 -3.23
N HIS A 247 15.08 0.96 -4.40
CA HIS A 247 15.77 0.86 -5.69
C HIS A 247 16.87 1.93 -5.85
N ALA A 248 16.59 3.19 -5.51
CA ALA A 248 17.57 4.27 -5.57
C ALA A 248 18.78 4.05 -4.66
N TYR A 249 18.60 3.31 -3.57
CA TYR A 249 19.67 2.90 -2.64
C TYR A 249 20.33 1.55 -3.04
N GLY A 250 20.04 1.02 -4.23
CA GLY A 250 20.57 -0.28 -4.68
C GLY A 250 20.05 -1.49 -3.93
N LYS A 251 18.90 -1.36 -3.25
CA LYS A 251 18.29 -2.40 -2.43
C LYS A 251 16.94 -2.86 -3.03
N THR A 252 16.42 -3.96 -2.51
CA THR A 252 15.12 -4.52 -2.90
C THR A 252 14.18 -4.54 -1.71
N ALA A 253 13.03 -3.88 -1.81
CA ALA A 253 11.97 -3.96 -0.80
C ALA A 253 10.90 -4.96 -1.20
N THR A 254 10.28 -5.61 -0.20
CA THR A 254 9.16 -6.55 -0.43
C THR A 254 8.13 -6.48 0.69
N PHE A 255 6.86 -6.49 0.30
CA PHE A 255 5.69 -6.67 1.18
C PHE A 255 5.22 -8.14 1.22
N MET A 256 6.06 -9.07 0.79
CA MET A 256 5.77 -10.51 0.83
C MET A 256 5.47 -10.93 2.28
N PRO A 257 4.39 -11.65 2.56
CA PRO A 257 3.99 -11.98 3.93
C PRO A 257 5.05 -12.76 4.72
N LYS A 258 5.75 -13.68 4.08
CA LYS A 258 6.79 -14.50 4.71
C LYS A 258 7.99 -14.69 3.78
N PRO A 259 8.86 -13.67 3.65
CA PRO A 259 10.01 -13.77 2.74
C PRO A 259 11.13 -14.64 3.27
N ILE A 260 11.24 -14.79 4.59
CA ILE A 260 12.30 -15.57 5.24
C ILE A 260 11.69 -16.68 6.10
N PHE A 261 12.08 -17.92 5.82
CA PHE A 261 11.68 -19.06 6.64
C PHE A 261 12.29 -18.93 8.05
N ALA A 262 11.50 -19.25 9.08
CA ALA A 262 11.85 -19.20 10.49
C ALA A 262 12.14 -17.81 11.11
N ASP A 263 12.12 -16.73 10.33
CA ASP A 263 12.13 -15.36 10.87
C ASP A 263 10.69 -14.80 10.97
N ASN A 264 10.54 -13.53 11.34
CA ASN A 264 9.24 -12.86 11.36
C ASN A 264 8.69 -12.67 9.93
N GLY A 265 7.40 -12.45 9.80
CA GLY A 265 6.75 -12.12 8.54
C GLY A 265 6.27 -10.68 8.54
N SER A 266 5.90 -10.17 7.35
CA SER A 266 5.33 -8.85 7.18
C SER A 266 3.83 -8.89 7.47
N GLY A 267 3.40 -8.20 8.52
CA GLY A 267 2.00 -7.95 8.83
C GLY A 267 1.47 -6.70 8.12
N MET A 268 0.17 -6.55 8.16
CA MET A 268 -0.51 -5.28 7.96
C MET A 268 -1.68 -5.24 8.93
N HIS A 269 -1.42 -4.80 10.15
CA HIS A 269 -2.50 -4.50 11.10
C HIS A 269 -3.34 -3.35 10.54
N VAL A 270 -4.64 -3.39 10.75
CA VAL A 270 -5.53 -2.33 10.27
C VAL A 270 -6.37 -1.83 11.43
N HIS A 271 -5.99 -0.70 11.98
CA HIS A 271 -6.81 0.01 12.96
C HIS A 271 -8.07 0.53 12.28
N GLN A 272 -9.22 0.38 12.94
CA GLN A 272 -10.51 0.74 12.37
C GLN A 272 -11.36 1.45 13.42
N SER A 273 -12.06 2.50 13.00
CA SER A 273 -13.03 3.18 13.85
C SER A 273 -14.22 3.66 13.03
N LEU A 274 -15.41 3.63 13.65
CA LEU A 274 -16.65 4.18 13.10
C LEU A 274 -17.04 5.44 13.87
N TRP A 275 -17.58 6.41 13.14
CA TRP A 275 -17.96 7.71 13.69
C TRP A 275 -19.37 8.10 13.22
N ASN A 276 -20.06 8.87 14.02
CA ASN A 276 -21.32 9.50 13.67
C ASN A 276 -21.37 10.89 14.32
N ASP A 277 -21.61 11.94 13.54
CA ASP A 277 -21.57 13.32 14.00
C ASP A 277 -20.30 13.64 14.83
N ASP A 278 -19.14 13.26 14.32
CA ASP A 278 -17.81 13.40 14.96
C ASP A 278 -17.67 12.69 16.32
N GLN A 279 -18.58 11.78 16.67
CA GLN A 279 -18.49 10.96 17.87
C GLN A 279 -18.01 9.55 17.56
N PRO A 280 -16.98 9.03 18.29
CA PRO A 280 -16.48 7.67 18.09
C PRO A 280 -17.50 6.65 18.58
N LEU A 281 -17.86 5.69 17.74
CA LEU A 281 -18.87 4.68 18.07
C LEU A 281 -18.32 3.46 18.81
N PHE A 282 -16.99 3.28 18.84
CA PHE A 282 -16.38 2.09 19.44
C PHE A 282 -16.03 2.25 20.93
N PHE A 283 -15.99 3.47 21.44
CA PHE A 283 -15.73 3.72 22.86
C PHE A 283 -17.00 3.56 23.71
N GLY A 284 -16.89 2.91 24.86
CA GLY A 284 -17.96 2.75 25.83
C GLY A 284 -17.41 2.74 27.26
N GLU A 285 -17.49 3.86 27.95
CA GLU A 285 -16.96 4.04 29.30
C GLU A 285 -17.55 3.00 30.30
N GLY A 286 -16.67 2.41 31.09
CA GLY A 286 -17.05 1.45 32.15
C GLY A 286 -17.45 0.05 31.64
N THR A 287 -17.37 -0.22 30.34
CA THR A 287 -17.60 -1.55 29.77
C THR A 287 -16.31 -2.35 29.68
N TYR A 288 -16.39 -3.65 29.31
CA TYR A 288 -15.21 -4.49 29.09
C TYR A 288 -14.28 -3.85 28.05
N ALA A 289 -13.04 -3.60 28.44
CA ALA A 289 -12.01 -2.93 27.64
C ALA A 289 -12.45 -1.56 27.07
N ASN A 290 -13.41 -0.90 27.70
CA ASN A 290 -14.06 0.32 27.22
C ASN A 290 -14.64 0.20 25.79
N LEU A 291 -15.03 -1.00 25.36
CA LEU A 291 -15.65 -1.25 24.06
C LEU A 291 -17.17 -1.10 24.16
N SER A 292 -17.73 -0.25 23.31
CA SER A 292 -19.17 -0.09 23.17
C SER A 292 -19.84 -1.38 22.67
N GLN A 293 -21.18 -1.44 22.73
CA GLN A 293 -21.91 -2.55 22.14
C GLN A 293 -21.70 -2.63 20.61
N THR A 294 -21.63 -1.48 19.94
CA THR A 294 -21.34 -1.40 18.49
C THR A 294 -19.98 -2.00 18.17
N ALA A 295 -18.93 -1.68 18.94
CA ALA A 295 -17.61 -2.27 18.77
C ALA A 295 -17.63 -3.80 18.90
N ARG A 296 -18.33 -4.32 19.92
CA ARG A 296 -18.45 -5.77 20.13
C ARG A 296 -19.21 -6.47 18.99
N TRP A 297 -20.26 -5.87 18.45
CA TRP A 297 -20.95 -6.38 17.27
C TRP A 297 -20.06 -6.35 16.04
N TYR A 298 -19.28 -5.26 15.84
CA TYR A 298 -18.34 -5.15 14.76
C TYR A 298 -17.26 -6.24 14.81
N ILE A 299 -16.64 -6.45 15.97
CA ILE A 299 -15.66 -7.54 16.19
C ILE A 299 -16.31 -8.90 15.93
N GLY A 300 -17.52 -9.14 16.43
CA GLY A 300 -18.27 -10.37 16.17
C GLY A 300 -18.54 -10.59 14.67
N GLY A 301 -18.83 -9.52 13.94
CA GLY A 301 -18.99 -9.53 12.48
C GLY A 301 -17.69 -9.92 11.76
N LEU A 302 -16.56 -9.31 12.13
CA LEU A 302 -15.23 -9.66 11.57
C LEU A 302 -14.92 -11.15 11.82
N LEU A 303 -15.09 -11.65 13.03
CA LEU A 303 -14.85 -13.04 13.36
C LEU A 303 -15.76 -14.00 12.58
N LYS A 304 -17.05 -13.67 12.47
CA LYS A 304 -18.03 -14.48 11.73
C LYS A 304 -17.69 -14.57 10.24
N HIS A 305 -17.23 -13.49 9.65
CA HIS A 305 -16.94 -13.39 8.21
C HIS A 305 -15.46 -13.59 7.87
N ALA A 306 -14.60 -13.89 8.85
CA ALA A 306 -13.18 -14.11 8.65
C ALA A 306 -12.84 -15.10 7.51
N PRO A 307 -13.52 -16.26 7.36
CA PRO A 307 -13.24 -17.16 6.25
C PRO A 307 -13.46 -16.54 4.86
N SER A 308 -14.42 -15.61 4.76
CA SER A 308 -14.74 -14.94 3.49
C SER A 308 -13.72 -13.86 3.16
N PHE A 309 -13.38 -12.97 4.09
CA PHE A 309 -12.46 -11.88 3.78
C PHE A 309 -10.98 -12.34 3.71
N LEU A 310 -10.60 -13.46 4.36
CA LEU A 310 -9.26 -14.04 4.24
C LEU A 310 -8.89 -14.39 2.79
N ALA A 311 -9.86 -14.70 1.95
CA ALA A 311 -9.63 -14.90 0.51
C ALA A 311 -9.04 -13.66 -0.19
N PHE A 312 -9.32 -12.47 0.34
CA PHE A 312 -8.85 -11.19 -0.19
C PHE A 312 -7.63 -10.66 0.58
N THR A 313 -7.65 -10.75 1.91
CA THR A 313 -6.55 -10.24 2.74
C THR A 313 -5.34 -11.16 2.77
N ASN A 314 -5.52 -12.45 2.46
CA ASN A 314 -4.49 -13.48 2.46
C ASN A 314 -4.48 -14.27 1.14
N PRO A 315 -4.28 -13.60 -0.03
CA PRO A 315 -4.60 -14.19 -1.34
C PRO A 315 -3.55 -15.17 -1.86
N THR A 316 -2.40 -15.31 -1.20
CA THR A 316 -1.30 -16.17 -1.67
C THR A 316 -1.02 -17.32 -0.73
N THR A 317 -0.43 -18.41 -1.23
CA THR A 317 0.04 -19.51 -0.37
C THR A 317 1.09 -19.06 0.63
N ASN A 318 1.87 -18.04 0.30
CA ASN A 318 2.85 -17.42 1.21
C ASN A 318 2.18 -16.69 2.38
N SER A 319 0.98 -16.12 2.19
CA SER A 319 0.21 -15.51 3.28
C SER A 319 -0.03 -16.47 4.45
N TYR A 320 -0.25 -17.73 4.17
CA TYR A 320 -0.48 -18.79 5.18
C TYR A 320 0.82 -19.33 5.79
N LYS A 321 1.98 -18.87 5.33
CA LYS A 321 3.28 -19.16 5.97
C LYS A 321 3.62 -18.17 7.08
N GLN A 322 2.94 -17.04 7.12
CA GLN A 322 3.02 -16.05 8.19
C GLN A 322 2.23 -16.51 9.42
N ILE A 323 2.40 -17.75 9.84
CA ILE A 323 1.84 -18.19 11.12
C ILE A 323 2.70 -17.53 12.20
N GLY A 324 2.39 -16.26 12.52
CA GLY A 324 2.75 -15.70 13.79
C GLY A 324 2.18 -16.61 14.87
N ARG A 325 2.94 -16.98 15.86
CA ARG A 325 2.33 -17.43 17.10
C ARG A 325 1.41 -16.29 17.51
N ALA A 326 0.11 -16.53 17.47
CA ALA A 326 -0.81 -15.64 18.11
C ALA A 326 -0.30 -15.48 19.54
N HIS A 327 0.22 -14.32 19.86
CA HIS A 327 0.34 -13.92 21.25
C HIS A 327 -1.08 -13.65 21.68
N ILE A 328 -1.70 -14.67 22.28
CA ILE A 328 -2.96 -14.56 23.00
C ILE A 328 -2.66 -13.78 24.27
#